data_5d784d4f42947f33e72bb9253a0917b4
#
_entry.id   5d784d4f42947f33e72bb9253a0917b4
#
_cell.length_a   1.000
_cell.length_b   1.000
_cell.length_c   1.000
_cell.angle_alpha   90.00
_cell.angle_beta   90.00
_cell.angle_gamma   90.00
#
_symmetry.space_group_name_H-M   'P 1'
#
loop_
_entity.id
_entity.type
_entity.pdbx_description
1 polymer ?
#
loop_
_entity_poly.entity_id
_entity_poly.type
_entity_poly.pdbx_seq_one_letter_code
_entity_poly.pdbx_strand_id
1 'polypeptide(L)'
;MIQVIEQDFSINQVVSQTKRPEMGALVIFLGSVRNTSRGKDVEKLEFEADDQQAVKELERIREEAIAKFGVTDISIVHRKGTVQIGENIVIIVVGAPHRAEAFQGCRYAIERLKEIVPIWKHEFYEGGDHWVGETDAKTRSDTKMVDISEKPQSFRKAQAVGDLILSPTTIEAVRLGTTKKGNVLSVSEVAGIMAAKKTSEIIPLCHQIPLSSVDISFEFHDDRIKGTCEVIATYSTGVEMEALVGVTTALLSIWDMTKYLEKDSDGQYPTARLEGVRVIMKEKAEVQ
;
A
#
# COMPACT_ATOMS: atom_id res chain seq x y z
N MET A 1 -0.40 25.86 18.80
CA MET A 1 -0.79 26.77 17.69
C MET A 1 -0.87 25.99 16.40
N ILE A 2 -2.01 26.04 15.71
CA ILE A 2 -2.17 25.38 14.40
C ILE A 2 -2.68 26.43 13.42
N GLN A 3 -1.93 26.72 12.34
CA GLN A 3 -2.29 27.80 11.41
C GLN A 3 -1.81 27.51 9.97
N VAL A 4 -2.57 28.00 9.00
CA VAL A 4 -2.18 28.16 7.59
C VAL A 4 -2.26 29.67 7.27
N ILE A 5 -1.14 30.28 6.89
CA ILE A 5 -1.00 31.73 6.75
C ILE A 5 -0.27 32.14 5.46
N GLU A 6 -0.46 33.37 5.00
CA GLU A 6 0.24 33.89 3.81
C GLU A 6 1.56 34.56 4.17
N GLN A 7 1.61 35.25 5.34
CA GLN A 7 2.79 35.98 5.78
C GLN A 7 3.84 35.04 6.39
N ASP A 8 5.09 35.50 6.47
CA ASP A 8 6.13 34.80 7.20
C ASP A 8 5.83 34.77 8.70
N PHE A 9 6.34 33.76 9.38
CA PHE A 9 6.15 33.54 10.81
C PHE A 9 7.45 33.76 11.60
N SER A 10 7.30 34.20 12.82
CA SER A 10 8.44 34.32 13.75
C SER A 10 8.67 32.98 14.45
N ILE A 11 9.85 32.38 14.19
CA ILE A 11 10.28 31.11 14.83
C ILE A 11 10.22 31.27 16.38
N ASN A 12 10.73 32.36 16.90
CA ASN A 12 10.75 32.63 18.33
C ASN A 12 9.34 32.72 18.93
N GLN A 13 8.40 33.29 18.19
CA GLN A 13 7.00 33.37 18.63
C GLN A 13 6.36 32.00 18.70
N VAL A 14 6.53 31.17 17.67
CA VAL A 14 5.97 29.81 17.65
C VAL A 14 6.56 28.97 18.76
N VAL A 15 7.87 29.04 18.97
CA VAL A 15 8.56 28.33 20.05
C VAL A 15 8.07 28.77 21.42
N SER A 16 7.96 30.08 21.66
CA SER A 16 7.52 30.60 22.96
C SER A 16 6.04 30.25 23.27
N GLN A 17 5.20 30.20 22.25
CA GLN A 17 3.79 29.79 22.40
C GLN A 17 3.62 28.30 22.62
N THR A 18 4.54 27.47 22.14
CA THR A 18 4.51 26.02 22.35
C THR A 18 5.04 25.63 23.71
N LYS A 19 6.06 26.34 24.20
CA LYS A 19 6.80 25.98 25.41
C LYS A 19 5.93 25.94 26.66
N ARG A 20 6.07 24.89 27.48
CA ARG A 20 5.40 24.69 28.78
C ARG A 20 6.44 24.28 29.83
N PRO A 21 6.17 24.53 31.13
CA PRO A 21 7.10 24.18 32.20
C PRO A 21 7.47 22.70 32.30
N GLU A 22 6.56 21.82 31.93
CA GLU A 22 6.75 20.36 31.97
C GLU A 22 7.56 19.78 30.81
N MET A 23 7.95 20.61 29.85
CA MET A 23 8.74 20.20 28.68
C MET A 23 10.23 20.26 28.99
N GLY A 24 10.89 19.09 28.98
CA GLY A 24 12.35 18.97 29.07
C GLY A 24 13.06 19.05 27.70
N ALA A 25 12.31 18.89 26.60
CA ALA A 25 12.85 18.95 25.25
C ALA A 25 11.88 19.62 24.29
N LEU A 26 12.44 20.45 23.37
CA LEU A 26 11.74 20.95 22.19
C LEU A 26 12.51 20.53 20.94
N VAL A 27 11.79 19.98 19.95
CA VAL A 27 12.34 19.70 18.62
C VAL A 27 11.62 20.61 17.62
N ILE A 28 12.41 21.26 16.76
CA ILE A 28 11.91 22.17 15.74
C ILE A 28 12.27 21.61 14.38
N PHE A 29 11.28 21.38 13.54
CA PHE A 29 11.45 21.18 12.12
C PHE A 29 11.11 22.47 11.40
N LEU A 30 12.06 22.99 10.61
CA LEU A 30 11.87 24.16 9.76
C LEU A 30 12.08 23.76 8.31
N GLY A 31 11.05 23.89 7.48
CA GLY A 31 11.12 23.69 6.03
C GLY A 31 11.29 25.03 5.33
N SER A 32 12.22 25.12 4.38
CA SER A 32 12.50 26.31 3.57
C SER A 32 12.55 25.98 2.08
N VAL A 33 12.43 27.00 1.23
CA VAL A 33 12.52 26.87 -0.23
C VAL A 33 13.98 26.70 -0.63
N ARG A 34 14.28 25.60 -1.34
CA ARG A 34 15.61 25.33 -1.94
C ARG A 34 15.68 25.97 -3.32
N ASN A 35 16.87 26.37 -3.73
CA ASN A 35 17.13 26.89 -5.08
C ASN A 35 17.16 25.81 -6.16
N THR A 36 17.13 24.52 -5.83
CA THR A 36 17.14 23.42 -6.78
C THR A 36 16.11 22.38 -6.45
N SER A 37 15.44 21.83 -7.46
CA SER A 37 14.53 20.70 -7.36
C SER A 37 14.71 19.80 -8.58
N ARG A 38 14.98 18.49 -8.38
CA ARG A 38 15.15 17.49 -9.46
C ARG A 38 16.17 17.88 -10.53
N GLY A 39 17.26 18.56 -10.13
CA GLY A 39 18.32 19.01 -11.04
C GLY A 39 17.96 20.22 -11.88
N LYS A 40 16.87 20.93 -11.55
CA LYS A 40 16.47 22.20 -12.13
C LYS A 40 16.58 23.33 -11.12
N ASP A 41 16.91 24.52 -11.57
CA ASP A 41 16.94 25.71 -10.73
C ASP A 41 15.50 26.20 -10.51
N VAL A 42 15.12 26.34 -9.23
CA VAL A 42 13.81 26.83 -8.79
C VAL A 42 13.87 28.35 -8.68
N GLU A 43 12.87 29.05 -9.19
CA GLU A 43 12.74 30.51 -9.06
C GLU A 43 11.91 30.89 -7.84
N LYS A 44 10.78 30.22 -7.65
CA LYS A 44 9.86 30.42 -6.52
C LYS A 44 8.97 29.19 -6.34
N LEU A 45 8.31 29.12 -5.18
CA LEU A 45 7.22 28.18 -4.93
C LEU A 45 5.92 28.95 -4.71
N GLU A 46 4.80 28.32 -5.05
CA GLU A 46 3.48 28.77 -4.68
C GLU A 46 2.72 27.64 -4.00
N PHE A 47 2.04 27.94 -2.91
CA PHE A 47 1.26 26.98 -2.16
C PHE A 47 -0.21 27.37 -2.16
N GLU A 48 -1.06 26.46 -2.57
CA GLU A 48 -2.50 26.55 -2.41
C GLU A 48 -2.96 25.63 -1.28
N ALA A 49 -4.01 26.03 -0.58
CA ALA A 49 -4.56 25.24 0.53
C ALA A 49 -6.10 25.37 0.60
N ASP A 50 -6.77 24.28 0.94
CA ASP A 50 -8.09 24.35 1.53
C ASP A 50 -7.92 24.70 3.02
N ASP A 51 -8.04 25.99 3.36
CA ASP A 51 -7.72 26.51 4.70
C ASP A 51 -8.48 25.80 5.81
N GLN A 52 -9.77 25.53 5.63
CA GLN A 52 -10.60 24.90 6.66
C GLN A 52 -10.21 23.43 6.87
N GLN A 53 -10.08 22.71 5.79
CA GLN A 53 -9.70 21.30 5.86
C GLN A 53 -8.24 21.13 6.26
N ALA A 54 -7.33 21.99 5.79
CA ALA A 54 -5.93 21.95 6.17
C ALA A 54 -5.72 22.16 7.67
N VAL A 55 -6.35 23.17 8.27
CA VAL A 55 -6.29 23.40 9.71
C VAL A 55 -6.85 22.21 10.49
N LYS A 56 -7.97 21.65 10.06
CA LYS A 56 -8.58 20.47 10.69
C LYS A 56 -7.65 19.25 10.67
N GLU A 57 -7.01 18.97 9.54
CA GLU A 57 -6.07 17.84 9.44
C GLU A 57 -4.78 18.10 10.24
N LEU A 58 -4.30 19.34 10.31
CA LEU A 58 -3.17 19.71 11.17
C LEU A 58 -3.48 19.55 12.66
N GLU A 59 -4.70 19.89 13.09
CA GLU A 59 -5.17 19.63 14.48
C GLU A 59 -5.23 18.13 14.76
N ARG A 60 -5.74 17.35 13.82
CA ARG A 60 -5.76 15.90 13.91
C ARG A 60 -4.36 15.31 14.07
N ILE A 61 -3.38 15.78 13.29
CA ILE A 61 -1.96 15.36 13.41
C ILE A 61 -1.43 15.65 14.81
N ARG A 62 -1.75 16.83 15.37
CA ARG A 62 -1.38 17.20 16.73
C ARG A 62 -1.96 16.21 17.75
N GLU A 63 -3.24 15.91 17.68
CA GLU A 63 -3.93 14.96 18.59
C GLU A 63 -3.36 13.53 18.46
N GLU A 64 -3.17 13.05 17.24
CA GLU A 64 -2.59 11.73 16.97
C GLU A 64 -1.16 11.63 17.55
N ALA A 65 -0.33 12.65 17.39
CA ALA A 65 1.04 12.65 17.89
C ALA A 65 1.09 12.71 19.44
N ILE A 66 0.24 13.49 20.07
CA ILE A 66 0.10 13.54 21.53
C ILE A 66 -0.29 12.17 22.07
N ALA A 67 -1.33 11.56 21.49
CA ALA A 67 -1.83 10.25 21.94
C ALA A 67 -0.82 9.11 21.71
N LYS A 68 -0.06 9.15 20.61
CA LYS A 68 0.79 8.05 20.16
C LYS A 68 2.18 8.06 20.77
N PHE A 69 2.75 9.25 21.00
CA PHE A 69 4.13 9.40 21.45
C PHE A 69 4.29 10.07 22.82
N GLY A 70 3.18 10.50 23.45
CA GLY A 70 3.23 11.15 24.77
C GLY A 70 3.90 12.51 24.73
N VAL A 71 3.89 13.23 23.59
CA VAL A 71 4.37 14.61 23.52
C VAL A 71 3.42 15.54 24.29
N THR A 72 3.93 16.61 24.87
CA THR A 72 3.14 17.54 25.68
C THR A 72 2.29 18.45 24.82
N ASP A 73 2.88 19.03 23.76
CA ASP A 73 2.17 19.90 22.82
C ASP A 73 2.92 20.01 21.48
N ILE A 74 2.17 20.35 20.42
CA ILE A 74 2.70 20.60 19.07
C ILE A 74 2.11 21.88 18.52
N SER A 75 2.97 22.73 17.95
CA SER A 75 2.57 23.82 17.09
C SER A 75 2.99 23.56 15.65
N ILE A 76 2.08 23.81 14.70
CA ILE A 76 2.34 23.67 13.27
C ILE A 76 1.83 24.95 12.58
N VAL A 77 2.73 25.63 11.87
CA VAL A 77 2.38 26.78 11.03
C VAL A 77 2.89 26.51 9.63
N HIS A 78 2.01 26.53 8.65
CA HIS A 78 2.35 26.35 7.24
C HIS A 78 1.98 27.60 6.44
N ARG A 79 2.85 28.02 5.53
CA ARG A 79 2.60 29.15 4.63
C ARG A 79 1.85 28.68 3.38
N LYS A 80 0.97 29.55 2.88
CA LYS A 80 0.37 29.47 1.55
C LYS A 80 0.72 30.72 0.74
N GLY A 81 0.38 30.74 -0.56
CA GLY A 81 0.77 31.81 -1.49
C GLY A 81 2.21 31.65 -1.97
N THR A 82 2.75 32.74 -2.51
CA THR A 82 4.12 32.73 -3.09
C THR A 82 5.19 32.80 -2.01
N VAL A 83 6.18 31.90 -2.11
CA VAL A 83 7.33 31.82 -1.18
C VAL A 83 8.61 31.81 -2.00
N GLN A 84 9.54 32.70 -1.67
CA GLN A 84 10.80 32.88 -2.40
C GLN A 84 11.88 31.90 -1.92
N ILE A 85 12.95 31.75 -2.71
CA ILE A 85 14.11 30.92 -2.34
C ILE A 85 14.67 31.40 -0.99
N GLY A 86 14.92 30.43 -0.09
CA GLY A 86 15.44 30.67 1.26
C GLY A 86 14.39 31.06 2.29
N GLU A 87 13.17 31.42 1.88
CA GLU A 87 12.09 31.70 2.83
C GLU A 87 11.54 30.44 3.50
N ASN A 88 10.91 30.64 4.67
CA ASN A 88 10.29 29.57 5.43
C ASN A 88 8.97 29.15 4.81
N ILE A 89 8.71 27.83 4.78
CA ILE A 89 7.48 27.23 4.30
C ILE A 89 6.62 26.74 5.46
N VAL A 90 7.26 26.01 6.38
CA VAL A 90 6.56 25.33 7.48
C VAL A 90 7.45 25.28 8.70
N ILE A 91 6.87 25.47 9.85
CA ILE A 91 7.48 25.19 11.14
C ILE A 91 6.62 24.22 11.94
N ILE A 92 7.27 23.18 12.48
CA ILE A 92 6.67 22.25 13.44
C ILE A 92 7.51 22.32 14.71
N VAL A 93 6.90 22.69 15.82
CA VAL A 93 7.55 22.74 17.14
C VAL A 93 6.88 21.71 18.03
N VAL A 94 7.66 20.73 18.48
CA VAL A 94 7.17 19.63 19.33
C VAL A 94 7.84 19.70 20.68
N GLY A 95 7.03 19.82 21.73
CA GLY A 95 7.49 19.81 23.11
C GLY A 95 7.11 18.52 23.81
N ALA A 96 8.06 17.93 24.54
CA ALA A 96 7.87 16.71 25.32
C ALA A 96 8.72 16.71 26.59
N PRO A 97 8.40 15.83 27.59
CA PRO A 97 9.23 15.67 28.80
C PRO A 97 10.66 15.26 28.46
N HIS A 98 10.87 14.39 27.46
CA HIS A 98 12.18 13.93 27.04
C HIS A 98 12.38 14.05 25.53
N ARG A 99 13.63 14.00 25.09
CA ARG A 99 14.02 14.17 23.69
C ARG A 99 13.50 13.09 22.75
N ALA A 100 13.39 11.83 23.21
CA ALA A 100 12.99 10.71 22.36
C ALA A 100 11.57 10.89 21.80
N GLU A 101 10.63 11.25 22.67
CA GLU A 101 9.23 11.51 22.32
C GLU A 101 9.11 12.73 21.40
N ALA A 102 9.90 13.81 21.68
CA ALA A 102 9.89 15.01 20.87
C ALA A 102 10.38 14.74 19.43
N PHE A 103 11.43 13.94 19.24
CA PHE A 103 11.90 13.56 17.90
C PHE A 103 10.91 12.67 17.17
N GLN A 104 10.32 11.67 17.85
CA GLN A 104 9.31 10.78 17.26
C GLN A 104 8.06 11.56 16.84
N GLY A 105 7.55 12.43 17.70
CA GLY A 105 6.41 13.29 17.41
C GLY A 105 6.67 14.25 16.25
N CYS A 106 7.85 14.85 16.18
CA CYS A 106 8.22 15.76 15.10
C CYS A 106 8.33 15.04 13.74
N ARG A 107 8.97 13.89 13.72
CA ARG A 107 9.05 13.04 12.51
C ARG A 107 7.66 12.63 12.05
N TYR A 108 6.84 12.13 12.95
CA TYR A 108 5.47 11.75 12.64
C TYR A 108 4.67 12.91 12.07
N ALA A 109 4.75 14.10 12.70
CA ALA A 109 3.98 15.27 12.29
C ALA A 109 4.33 15.71 10.86
N ILE A 110 5.63 15.75 10.47
CA ILE A 110 6.01 16.17 9.11
C ILE A 110 5.68 15.10 8.06
N GLU A 111 5.84 13.81 8.39
CA GLU A 111 5.46 12.72 7.47
C GLU A 111 3.95 12.73 7.23
N ARG A 112 3.16 12.83 8.29
CA ARG A 112 1.71 12.82 8.23
C ARG A 112 1.13 14.06 7.54
N LEU A 113 1.75 15.24 7.77
CA LEU A 113 1.37 16.48 7.09
C LEU A 113 1.43 16.31 5.56
N LYS A 114 2.49 15.70 5.05
CA LYS A 114 2.65 15.44 3.60
C LYS A 114 1.65 14.44 3.04
N GLU A 115 1.07 13.58 3.87
CA GLU A 115 0.14 12.54 3.45
C GLU A 115 -1.30 13.02 3.37
N ILE A 116 -1.76 13.81 4.36
CA ILE A 116 -3.19 14.06 4.54
C ILE A 116 -3.63 15.51 4.47
N VAL A 117 -2.67 16.48 4.64
CA VAL A 117 -3.06 17.89 4.66
C VAL A 117 -3.22 18.40 3.22
N PRO A 118 -4.39 18.97 2.86
CA PRO A 118 -4.66 19.45 1.51
C PRO A 118 -3.96 20.81 1.28
N ILE A 119 -2.65 20.73 1.07
CA ILE A 119 -1.77 21.84 0.66
C ILE A 119 -1.03 21.41 -0.58
N TRP A 120 -1.24 22.10 -1.67
CA TRP A 120 -0.63 21.82 -2.97
C TRP A 120 0.53 22.77 -3.23
N LYS A 121 1.62 22.26 -3.80
CA LYS A 121 2.83 23.01 -4.09
C LYS A 121 3.03 23.14 -5.59
N HIS A 122 3.20 24.35 -6.07
CA HIS A 122 3.55 24.70 -7.44
C HIS A 122 5.00 25.16 -7.50
N GLU A 123 5.83 24.52 -8.30
CA GLU A 123 7.25 24.88 -8.50
C GLU A 123 7.41 25.62 -9.82
N PHE A 124 8.09 26.78 -9.78
CA PHE A 124 8.44 27.56 -10.96
C PHE A 124 9.94 27.51 -11.21
N TYR A 125 10.36 27.23 -12.44
CA TYR A 125 11.75 27.17 -12.85
C TYR A 125 11.93 27.76 -14.25
N GLU A 126 13.17 28.10 -14.63
CA GLU A 126 13.47 28.62 -15.96
C GLU A 126 12.97 27.63 -17.04
N GLY A 127 11.99 28.09 -17.82
CA GLY A 127 11.38 27.32 -18.91
C GLY A 127 10.12 26.52 -18.56
N GLY A 128 9.48 26.75 -17.40
CA GLY A 128 8.19 26.15 -17.08
C GLY A 128 7.85 26.10 -15.60
N ASP A 129 6.73 25.49 -15.32
CA ASP A 129 6.18 25.33 -13.98
C ASP A 129 5.62 23.91 -13.79
N HIS A 130 5.44 23.49 -12.55
CA HIS A 130 4.95 22.17 -12.22
C HIS A 130 4.24 22.10 -10.87
N TRP A 131 3.02 21.57 -10.87
CA TRP A 131 2.31 21.26 -9.65
C TRP A 131 2.89 20.00 -8.98
N VAL A 132 3.33 20.14 -7.74
CA VAL A 132 3.83 19.02 -6.93
C VAL A 132 2.69 18.57 -6.01
N GLY A 133 2.19 17.35 -6.23
CA GLY A 133 1.12 16.78 -5.42
C GLY A 133 0.04 16.03 -6.19
N GLU A 134 -0.42 16.53 -7.35
CA GLU A 134 -1.36 15.77 -8.19
C GLU A 134 -0.67 14.72 -9.07
N THR A 135 0.58 14.96 -9.48
CA THR A 135 1.35 14.04 -10.31
C THR A 135 2.34 13.20 -9.50
N ASP A 136 2.82 13.67 -8.35
CA ASP A 136 3.81 12.94 -7.56
C ASP A 136 3.21 11.80 -6.73
N ALA A 137 1.95 11.87 -6.34
CA ALA A 137 1.24 10.70 -5.79
C ALA A 137 0.91 9.65 -6.89
N LYS A 138 0.87 10.08 -8.17
CA LYS A 138 0.63 9.20 -9.33
C LYS A 138 1.88 8.89 -10.16
N THR A 139 3.02 9.59 -9.95
CA THR A 139 4.25 9.41 -10.73
C THR A 139 5.52 9.20 -9.90
N ARG A 140 5.44 9.05 -8.58
CA ARG A 140 6.46 8.27 -7.90
C ARG A 140 6.21 6.80 -8.19
N SER A 141 6.68 6.37 -9.33
CA SER A 141 7.09 4.99 -9.50
C SER A 141 8.40 4.73 -8.73
N ASP A 142 8.47 5.13 -7.47
CA ASP A 142 9.33 4.48 -6.49
C ASP A 142 8.64 3.17 -6.13
N THR A 143 8.28 2.42 -7.18
CA THR A 143 7.85 1.03 -7.10
C THR A 143 9.03 0.28 -6.50
N LYS A 144 9.00 0.09 -5.18
CA LYS A 144 10.11 -0.51 -4.45
C LYS A 144 9.62 -1.73 -3.71
N MET A 145 10.29 -2.84 -3.94
CA MET A 145 10.11 -4.02 -3.11
C MET A 145 10.51 -3.70 -1.67
N VAL A 146 9.68 -4.08 -0.70
CA VAL A 146 9.93 -3.80 0.73
C VAL A 146 11.14 -4.60 1.20
N ASP A 147 12.11 -3.95 1.84
CA ASP A 147 13.24 -4.64 2.46
C ASP A 147 12.77 -5.45 3.68
N ILE A 148 13.08 -6.74 3.67
CA ILE A 148 12.74 -7.69 4.73
C ILE A 148 13.97 -8.32 5.39
N SER A 149 15.18 -7.84 5.09
CA SER A 149 16.45 -8.45 5.57
C SER A 149 16.57 -8.44 7.10
N GLU A 150 16.02 -7.45 7.78
CA GLU A 150 16.03 -7.38 9.25
C GLU A 150 14.86 -8.12 9.92
N LYS A 151 13.90 -8.65 9.14
CA LYS A 151 12.75 -9.37 9.70
C LYS A 151 13.13 -10.82 10.01
N PRO A 152 12.86 -11.32 11.22
CA PRO A 152 13.12 -12.71 11.53
C PRO A 152 12.25 -13.63 10.67
N GLN A 153 12.82 -14.80 10.35
CA GLN A 153 12.06 -15.87 9.72
C GLN A 153 11.00 -16.40 10.68
N SER A 154 9.86 -16.77 10.16
CA SER A 154 8.77 -17.38 10.92
C SER A 154 8.01 -18.36 10.03
N PHE A 155 7.33 -19.32 10.65
CA PHE A 155 6.39 -20.19 9.96
C PHE A 155 5.28 -19.34 9.35
N ARG A 156 4.96 -19.60 8.10
CA ARG A 156 3.94 -18.91 7.32
C ARG A 156 3.04 -19.93 6.65
N LYS A 157 1.74 -19.74 6.81
CA LYS A 157 0.73 -20.52 6.13
C LYS A 157 -0.35 -19.58 5.63
N ALA A 158 -0.80 -19.79 4.40
CA ALA A 158 -1.93 -19.08 3.85
C ALA A 158 -2.82 -20.02 3.05
N GLN A 159 -4.11 -19.76 3.06
CA GLN A 159 -5.09 -20.48 2.28
C GLN A 159 -5.95 -19.49 1.50
N ALA A 160 -6.05 -19.68 0.19
CA ALA A 160 -6.89 -18.90 -0.70
C ALA A 160 -7.91 -19.79 -1.39
N VAL A 161 -9.08 -19.21 -1.68
CA VAL A 161 -10.16 -19.89 -2.42
C VAL A 161 -10.60 -19.04 -3.60
N GLY A 162 -11.27 -19.68 -4.57
CA GLY A 162 -11.96 -19.03 -5.66
C GLY A 162 -13.01 -19.98 -6.23
N ASP A 163 -13.97 -19.43 -6.95
CA ASP A 163 -15.06 -20.16 -7.60
C ASP A 163 -14.97 -19.99 -9.12
N LEU A 164 -14.97 -21.08 -9.87
CA LEU A 164 -15.15 -21.09 -11.32
C LEU A 164 -16.58 -21.51 -11.61
N ILE A 165 -17.39 -20.56 -12.04
CA ILE A 165 -18.77 -20.80 -12.43
C ILE A 165 -18.78 -21.40 -13.83
N LEU A 166 -19.46 -22.53 -14.01
CA LEU A 166 -19.60 -23.29 -15.27
C LEU A 166 -21.03 -23.83 -15.42
N SER A 167 -21.37 -24.20 -16.62
CA SER A 167 -22.63 -24.93 -16.85
C SER A 167 -22.61 -26.30 -16.16
N PRO A 168 -23.75 -26.80 -15.67
CA PRO A 168 -23.84 -28.12 -15.04
C PRO A 168 -23.33 -29.26 -15.94
N THR A 169 -23.50 -29.14 -17.23
CA THR A 169 -22.99 -30.11 -18.22
C THR A 169 -21.50 -30.17 -18.30
N THR A 170 -20.84 -28.99 -18.18
CA THR A 170 -19.37 -28.90 -18.14
C THR A 170 -18.84 -29.45 -16.83
N ILE A 171 -19.47 -29.13 -15.69
CA ILE A 171 -19.08 -29.66 -14.38
C ILE A 171 -19.13 -31.19 -14.37
N GLU A 172 -20.22 -31.77 -14.91
CA GLU A 172 -20.37 -33.21 -14.99
C GLU A 172 -19.32 -33.84 -15.92
N ALA A 173 -19.00 -33.23 -17.06
CA ALA A 173 -17.94 -33.68 -17.94
C ALA A 173 -16.56 -33.71 -17.27
N VAL A 174 -16.25 -32.72 -16.43
CA VAL A 174 -15.00 -32.70 -15.62
C VAL A 174 -15.03 -33.81 -14.57
N ARG A 175 -16.17 -33.98 -13.87
CA ARG A 175 -16.36 -35.01 -12.84
C ARG A 175 -16.17 -36.41 -13.38
N LEU A 176 -16.75 -36.70 -14.56
CA LEU A 176 -16.64 -37.97 -15.23
C LEU A 176 -15.34 -38.21 -16.03
N GLY A 177 -14.50 -37.17 -16.14
CA GLY A 177 -13.24 -37.25 -16.89
C GLY A 177 -13.44 -37.42 -18.41
N THR A 178 -14.57 -36.99 -18.96
CA THR A 178 -14.94 -37.15 -20.39
C THR A 178 -14.51 -35.98 -21.26
N THR A 179 -13.69 -35.07 -20.75
CA THR A 179 -13.20 -33.89 -21.47
C THR A 179 -12.19 -34.26 -22.56
N LYS A 180 -12.21 -33.55 -23.70
CA LYS A 180 -11.33 -33.80 -24.84
C LYS A 180 -9.85 -33.60 -24.55
N LYS A 181 -9.50 -32.79 -23.55
CA LYS A 181 -8.11 -32.43 -23.21
C LYS A 181 -7.50 -33.32 -22.10
N GLY A 182 -8.16 -34.39 -21.70
CA GLY A 182 -7.67 -35.35 -20.71
C GLY A 182 -8.03 -34.98 -19.26
N ASN A 183 -7.19 -35.34 -18.31
CA ASN A 183 -7.46 -35.13 -16.89
C ASN A 183 -7.35 -33.66 -16.49
N VAL A 184 -8.48 -32.97 -16.48
CA VAL A 184 -8.57 -31.55 -16.19
C VAL A 184 -8.04 -31.21 -14.80
N LEU A 185 -8.42 -31.96 -13.77
CA LEU A 185 -8.04 -31.65 -12.39
C LEU A 185 -6.56 -31.81 -12.16
N SER A 186 -5.96 -32.92 -12.59
CA SER A 186 -4.51 -33.14 -12.41
C SER A 186 -3.66 -32.08 -13.14
N VAL A 187 -4.05 -31.68 -14.37
CA VAL A 187 -3.34 -30.64 -15.10
C VAL A 187 -3.48 -29.29 -14.38
N SER A 188 -4.67 -28.98 -13.87
CA SER A 188 -4.93 -27.72 -13.18
C SER A 188 -4.24 -27.63 -11.82
N GLU A 189 -4.17 -28.74 -11.09
CA GLU A 189 -3.40 -28.84 -9.86
C GLU A 189 -1.90 -28.52 -10.11
N VAL A 190 -1.29 -29.18 -11.07
CA VAL A 190 0.12 -28.95 -11.45
C VAL A 190 0.32 -27.50 -11.91
N ALA A 191 -0.58 -26.96 -12.73
CA ALA A 191 -0.51 -25.58 -13.19
C ALA A 191 -0.55 -24.58 -12.02
N GLY A 192 -1.43 -24.79 -11.05
CA GLY A 192 -1.53 -23.97 -9.86
C GLY A 192 -0.29 -24.05 -8.96
N ILE A 193 0.24 -25.26 -8.73
CA ILE A 193 1.47 -25.46 -7.97
C ILE A 193 2.65 -24.75 -8.66
N MET A 194 2.77 -24.86 -9.97
CA MET A 194 3.82 -24.18 -10.73
C MET A 194 3.69 -22.66 -10.64
N ALA A 195 2.46 -22.13 -10.72
CA ALA A 195 2.19 -20.71 -10.65
C ALA A 195 2.50 -20.13 -9.26
N ALA A 196 2.14 -20.84 -8.19
CA ALA A 196 2.49 -20.45 -6.81
C ALA A 196 4.02 -20.32 -6.65
N LYS A 197 4.80 -21.26 -7.20
CA LYS A 197 6.27 -21.22 -7.19
C LYS A 197 6.88 -20.08 -8.02
N LYS A 198 6.11 -19.50 -8.95
CA LYS A 198 6.53 -18.42 -9.85
C LYS A 198 5.87 -17.07 -9.52
N THR A 199 5.27 -16.92 -8.36
CA THR A 199 4.55 -15.69 -7.98
C THR A 199 5.39 -14.43 -8.14
N SER A 200 6.67 -14.45 -7.75
CA SER A 200 7.58 -13.33 -7.90
C SER A 200 7.93 -12.96 -9.36
N GLU A 201 7.76 -13.90 -10.30
CA GLU A 201 7.90 -13.64 -11.74
C GLU A 201 6.62 -13.01 -12.34
N ILE A 202 5.46 -13.23 -11.71
CA ILE A 202 4.15 -12.75 -12.16
C ILE A 202 3.81 -11.40 -11.51
N ILE A 203 4.10 -11.25 -10.21
CA ILE A 203 3.82 -10.05 -9.42
C ILE A 203 5.14 -9.35 -9.08
N PRO A 204 5.49 -8.24 -9.75
CA PRO A 204 6.84 -7.68 -9.77
C PRO A 204 7.46 -7.33 -8.42
N LEU A 205 6.64 -7.01 -7.40
CA LEU A 205 7.12 -6.60 -6.08
C LEU A 205 7.04 -7.69 -5.01
N CYS A 206 6.61 -8.91 -5.39
CA CYS A 206 6.65 -10.06 -4.50
C CYS A 206 8.09 -10.56 -4.34
N HIS A 207 8.43 -10.95 -3.11
CA HIS A 207 9.69 -11.61 -2.81
C HIS A 207 9.70 -13.03 -3.37
N GLN A 208 10.88 -13.52 -3.77
CA GLN A 208 11.05 -14.91 -4.11
C GLN A 208 11.11 -15.73 -2.82
N ILE A 209 10.04 -16.46 -2.53
CA ILE A 209 9.91 -17.24 -1.30
C ILE A 209 10.16 -18.73 -1.61
N PRO A 210 11.10 -19.39 -0.90
CA PRO A 210 11.24 -20.84 -0.98
C PRO A 210 10.06 -21.51 -0.29
N LEU A 211 9.13 -22.07 -1.07
CA LEU A 211 7.92 -22.71 -0.57
C LEU A 211 8.22 -24.12 -0.05
N SER A 212 7.74 -24.44 1.16
CA SER A 212 7.84 -25.76 1.77
C SER A 212 6.76 -26.72 1.28
N SER A 213 5.54 -26.19 1.05
CA SER A 213 4.40 -26.97 0.55
C SER A 213 3.46 -26.09 -0.24
N VAL A 214 2.86 -26.65 -1.28
CA VAL A 214 1.71 -26.10 -2.01
C VAL A 214 0.74 -27.23 -2.23
N ASP A 215 -0.48 -27.10 -1.70
CA ASP A 215 -1.57 -28.05 -1.87
C ASP A 215 -2.74 -27.38 -2.56
N ILE A 216 -3.32 -28.07 -3.57
CA ILE A 216 -4.48 -27.58 -4.34
C ILE A 216 -5.55 -28.65 -4.33
N SER A 217 -6.75 -28.24 -3.98
CA SER A 217 -7.92 -29.11 -3.97
C SER A 217 -9.12 -28.47 -4.65
N PHE A 218 -10.06 -29.30 -5.09
CA PHE A 218 -11.25 -28.88 -5.78
C PHE A 218 -12.50 -29.51 -5.17
N GLU A 219 -13.54 -28.69 -4.98
CA GLU A 219 -14.89 -29.12 -4.57
C GLU A 219 -15.88 -28.87 -5.70
N PHE A 220 -16.71 -29.84 -5.99
CA PHE A 220 -17.75 -29.75 -7.01
C PHE A 220 -19.10 -29.33 -6.39
N HIS A 221 -19.69 -28.30 -6.94
CA HIS A 221 -21.04 -27.85 -6.68
C HIS A 221 -21.86 -27.96 -7.99
N ASP A 222 -23.18 -27.70 -7.95
CA ASP A 222 -24.06 -27.85 -9.10
C ASP A 222 -23.76 -26.80 -10.19
N ASP A 223 -23.29 -25.61 -9.81
CA ASP A 223 -23.07 -24.45 -10.69
C ASP A 223 -21.61 -23.98 -10.72
N ARG A 224 -20.72 -24.63 -9.97
CA ARG A 224 -19.31 -24.19 -9.84
C ARG A 224 -18.34 -25.30 -9.45
N ILE A 225 -17.09 -25.07 -9.74
CA ILE A 225 -15.96 -25.78 -9.13
C ILE A 225 -15.24 -24.79 -8.23
N LYS A 226 -15.24 -25.05 -6.92
CA LYS A 226 -14.48 -24.26 -5.96
C LYS A 226 -13.07 -24.82 -5.87
N GLY A 227 -12.08 -23.95 -6.06
CA GLY A 227 -10.67 -24.24 -5.83
C GLY A 227 -10.20 -23.74 -4.49
N THR A 228 -9.28 -24.47 -3.87
CA THR A 228 -8.57 -24.06 -2.67
C THR A 228 -7.07 -24.27 -2.90
N CYS A 229 -6.25 -23.28 -2.53
CA CYS A 229 -4.81 -23.41 -2.54
C CYS A 229 -4.27 -23.08 -1.14
N GLU A 230 -3.53 -24.02 -0.55
CA GLU A 230 -2.82 -23.85 0.70
C GLU A 230 -1.32 -23.79 0.42
N VAL A 231 -0.63 -22.80 1.01
CA VAL A 231 0.81 -22.61 0.85
C VAL A 231 1.46 -22.48 2.22
N ILE A 232 2.61 -23.18 2.39
CA ILE A 232 3.41 -23.15 3.60
C ILE A 232 4.86 -22.78 3.25
N ALA A 233 5.45 -21.90 4.06
CA ALA A 233 6.88 -21.58 4.01
C ALA A 233 7.41 -21.18 5.38
N THR A 234 8.73 -21.19 5.55
CA THR A 234 9.43 -20.51 6.64
C THR A 234 10.20 -19.34 6.04
N TYR A 235 9.69 -18.12 6.24
CA TYR A 235 10.29 -16.93 5.62
C TYR A 235 9.94 -15.65 6.37
N SER A 236 10.58 -14.53 5.98
CA SER A 236 10.39 -13.20 6.60
C SER A 236 9.13 -12.45 6.14
N THR A 237 8.38 -13.00 5.18
CA THR A 237 7.10 -12.44 4.70
C THR A 237 6.05 -13.53 4.53
N GLY A 238 4.77 -13.15 4.37
CA GLY A 238 3.66 -14.08 4.20
C GLY A 238 3.57 -14.64 2.78
N VAL A 239 2.80 -15.74 2.62
CA VAL A 239 2.62 -16.52 1.38
C VAL A 239 1.21 -16.37 0.79
N GLU A 240 0.53 -15.27 1.11
CA GLU A 240 -0.83 -15.00 0.67
C GLU A 240 -0.92 -14.85 -0.84
N MET A 241 0.07 -14.21 -1.46
CA MET A 241 0.09 -13.99 -2.91
C MET A 241 0.36 -15.27 -3.67
N GLU A 242 1.19 -16.14 -3.14
CA GLU A 242 1.44 -17.47 -3.66
C GLU A 242 0.16 -18.33 -3.68
N ALA A 243 -0.62 -18.27 -2.61
CA ALA A 243 -1.90 -18.99 -2.52
C ALA A 243 -2.93 -18.42 -3.51
N LEU A 244 -3.03 -17.09 -3.65
CA LEU A 244 -3.94 -16.43 -4.61
C LEU A 244 -3.56 -16.75 -6.06
N VAL A 245 -2.29 -16.66 -6.41
CA VAL A 245 -1.80 -16.98 -7.77
C VAL A 245 -2.02 -18.45 -8.07
N GLY A 246 -1.76 -19.33 -7.10
CA GLY A 246 -1.97 -20.77 -7.24
C GLY A 246 -3.42 -21.13 -7.55
N VAL A 247 -4.36 -20.71 -6.72
CA VAL A 247 -5.80 -21.01 -6.91
C VAL A 247 -6.34 -20.40 -8.20
N THR A 248 -5.98 -19.15 -8.50
CA THR A 248 -6.44 -18.47 -9.71
C THR A 248 -5.97 -19.19 -10.96
N THR A 249 -4.71 -19.57 -11.03
CA THR A 249 -4.15 -20.28 -12.19
C THR A 249 -4.74 -21.68 -12.33
N ALA A 250 -4.96 -22.39 -11.22
CA ALA A 250 -5.61 -23.70 -11.25
C ALA A 250 -7.03 -23.60 -11.85
N LEU A 251 -7.84 -22.65 -11.42
CA LEU A 251 -9.19 -22.44 -11.93
C LEU A 251 -9.19 -21.96 -13.40
N LEU A 252 -8.27 -21.08 -13.79
CA LEU A 252 -8.10 -20.68 -15.19
C LEU A 252 -7.67 -21.86 -16.09
N SER A 253 -6.88 -22.80 -15.56
CA SER A 253 -6.52 -24.02 -16.27
C SER A 253 -7.72 -24.93 -16.51
N ILE A 254 -8.61 -25.10 -15.51
CA ILE A 254 -9.89 -25.80 -15.70
C ILE A 254 -10.69 -25.11 -16.82
N TRP A 255 -10.83 -23.78 -16.76
CA TRP A 255 -11.55 -23.03 -17.77
C TRP A 255 -10.96 -23.22 -19.18
N ASP A 256 -9.64 -23.08 -19.34
CA ASP A 256 -9.01 -23.30 -20.65
C ASP A 256 -9.29 -24.70 -21.21
N MET A 257 -9.23 -25.72 -20.36
CA MET A 257 -9.45 -27.11 -20.79
C MET A 257 -10.91 -27.41 -21.12
N THR A 258 -11.86 -26.63 -20.57
CA THR A 258 -13.32 -26.87 -20.72
C THR A 258 -14.02 -25.81 -21.55
N LYS A 259 -13.39 -24.70 -21.92
CA LYS A 259 -14.02 -23.55 -22.59
C LYS A 259 -14.79 -23.89 -23.89
N TYR A 260 -14.43 -24.99 -24.55
CA TYR A 260 -15.13 -25.42 -25.75
C TYR A 260 -16.56 -25.94 -25.46
N LEU A 261 -16.86 -26.30 -24.21
CA LEU A 261 -18.19 -26.69 -23.72
C LEU A 261 -19.05 -25.49 -23.28
N GLU A 262 -18.44 -24.36 -23.03
CA GLU A 262 -19.09 -23.15 -22.50
C GLU A 262 -19.45 -22.12 -23.57
N LYS A 263 -19.05 -22.35 -24.84
CA LYS A 263 -19.33 -21.42 -25.93
C LYS A 263 -20.80 -21.51 -26.38
N ASP A 264 -21.42 -20.34 -26.52
CA ASP A 264 -22.71 -20.21 -27.22
C ASP A 264 -22.54 -20.20 -28.77
N SER A 265 -23.66 -19.99 -29.51
CA SER A 265 -23.65 -19.89 -30.96
C SER A 265 -22.78 -18.78 -31.52
N ASP A 266 -22.56 -17.70 -30.76
CA ASP A 266 -21.80 -16.54 -31.15
C ASP A 266 -20.34 -16.64 -30.69
N GLY A 267 -19.95 -17.77 -30.05
CA GLY A 267 -18.64 -18.07 -29.55
C GLY A 267 -18.30 -17.36 -28.24
N GLN A 268 -19.29 -16.79 -27.54
CA GLN A 268 -19.15 -16.14 -26.24
C GLN A 268 -19.26 -17.11 -25.07
N TYR A 269 -19.01 -16.63 -23.85
CA TYR A 269 -19.04 -17.41 -22.61
C TYR A 269 -20.08 -16.83 -21.63
N PRO A 270 -21.37 -17.00 -21.85
CA PRO A 270 -22.43 -16.34 -21.08
C PRO A 270 -22.47 -16.79 -19.61
N THR A 271 -22.03 -18.00 -19.32
CA THR A 271 -22.05 -18.57 -17.95
C THR A 271 -20.69 -18.53 -17.28
N ALA A 272 -19.63 -18.92 -18.01
CA ALA A 272 -18.31 -19.12 -17.42
C ALA A 272 -17.69 -17.83 -16.90
N ARG A 273 -17.31 -17.83 -15.63
CA ARG A 273 -16.60 -16.73 -14.97
C ARG A 273 -15.86 -17.18 -13.73
N LEU A 274 -14.79 -16.47 -13.40
CA LEU A 274 -14.05 -16.63 -12.15
C LEU A 274 -14.53 -15.57 -11.16
N GLU A 275 -14.88 -15.98 -9.93
CA GLU A 275 -15.34 -15.06 -8.90
C GLU A 275 -14.87 -15.47 -7.50
N GLY A 276 -15.08 -14.62 -6.49
CA GLY A 276 -14.86 -14.93 -5.09
C GLY A 276 -13.41 -15.23 -4.69
N VAL A 277 -12.41 -14.87 -5.52
CA VAL A 277 -11.00 -15.11 -5.22
C VAL A 277 -10.58 -14.28 -4.01
N ARG A 278 -10.15 -14.96 -2.94
CA ARG A 278 -9.75 -14.31 -1.68
C ARG A 278 -8.90 -15.21 -0.80
N VAL A 279 -8.14 -14.60 0.10
CA VAL A 279 -7.51 -15.30 1.22
C VAL A 279 -8.55 -15.56 2.30
N ILE A 280 -8.63 -16.78 2.78
CA ILE A 280 -9.57 -17.20 3.85
C ILE A 280 -8.87 -17.51 5.15
N MET A 281 -7.56 -17.78 5.12
CA MET A 281 -6.79 -18.08 6.31
C MET A 281 -5.36 -17.60 6.13
N LYS A 282 -4.78 -17.08 7.21
CA LYS A 282 -3.39 -16.67 7.32
C LYS A 282 -2.89 -16.98 8.72
N GLU A 283 -1.75 -17.65 8.81
CA GLU A 283 -1.10 -18.02 10.07
C GLU A 283 0.35 -17.56 10.06
N LYS A 284 0.81 -17.09 11.21
CA LYS A 284 2.22 -16.79 11.50
C LYS A 284 2.55 -17.36 12.86
N ALA A 285 3.59 -18.19 12.93
CA ALA A 285 4.13 -18.71 14.18
C ALA A 285 5.66 -18.54 14.25
N GLU A 286 6.21 -18.43 15.44
CA GLU A 286 7.66 -18.42 15.63
C GLU A 286 8.21 -19.80 15.29
N VAL A 287 9.40 -19.81 14.69
CA VAL A 287 10.15 -21.06 14.48
C VAL A 287 10.79 -21.43 15.81
N GLN A 288 10.40 -22.56 16.39
CA GLN A 288 11.01 -23.11 17.60
C GLN A 288 12.44 -23.57 17.34
#